data_036281ed406a349ab42d4bf5c60dc178
#
_entry.id   036281ed406a349ab42d4bf5c60dc178
#
_cell.length_a   1.000
_cell.length_b   1.000
_cell.length_c   1.000
_cell.angle_alpha   90.00
_cell.angle_beta   90.00
_cell.angle_gamma   90.00
#
_symmetry.space_group_name_H-M   'P 1'
#
loop_
_entity.id
_entity.type
_entity.pdbx_description
1 polymer ?
#
loop_
_entity_poly.entity_id
_entity_poly.type
_entity_poly.pdbx_seq_one_letter_code
_entity_poly.pdbx_strand_id
1 'polypeptide(L)'
;MKILIRQFLGQQHSWSVTGWGIANSLKKSNIVHLFPTDGIKNLPLSLKSNVVGYTELNSLNINGKLPDAEYDCQISYTAMKNFPLYLKNGKKNRFGIWCYEWNGKNVLPEGFASNYKYCDAILAPSNFAKDIFINSGVPENHIKVISHGISDFKSKKQIKLPTNKKVKIFANIAQNHIRKNIPGLLEVYGKAFTDKDDVCLIFKGKGKKITHSFDVSLDDFLNDYKKKYSAEIKQLNVFVDNIEELYNSVDIVFTMSHCEGFYYPGLEALAAGKLNVAPNYGGQLDYLNENNSLLISGKIERANPSSMYWTPKNNAEWFVPSIDDAIDKLRYAYNNYELKNKILQENSQNIIKEYSWDNITNKIISLCN
;
A
#
# COMPACT_ATOMS: atom_id res chain seq x y z
N MET A 1 -27.68 -5.52 5.24
CA MET A 1 -27.67 -4.36 4.34
C MET A 1 -27.35 -4.82 2.91
N LYS A 2 -27.76 -4.03 1.92
CA LYS A 2 -27.41 -4.21 0.51
C LYS A 2 -26.30 -3.20 0.16
N ILE A 3 -25.12 -3.68 -0.18
CA ILE A 3 -23.90 -2.87 -0.32
C ILE A 3 -23.37 -2.96 -1.75
N LEU A 4 -23.02 -1.82 -2.36
CA LEU A 4 -22.33 -1.75 -3.64
C LEU A 4 -20.87 -1.37 -3.44
N ILE A 5 -19.94 -2.17 -4.00
CA ILE A 5 -18.53 -1.83 -4.10
C ILE A 5 -18.21 -1.58 -5.58
N ARG A 6 -17.85 -0.35 -5.92
CA ARG A 6 -17.53 0.07 -7.29
C ARG A 6 -16.13 0.66 -7.35
N GLN A 7 -15.16 -0.13 -7.80
CA GLN A 7 -13.76 0.26 -7.86
C GLN A 7 -12.92 -0.67 -8.75
N PHE A 8 -11.61 -0.47 -8.81
CA PHE A 8 -10.70 -1.45 -9.37
C PHE A 8 -10.74 -2.74 -8.55
N LEU A 9 -11.04 -3.85 -9.22
CA LEU A 9 -11.12 -5.19 -8.62
C LEU A 9 -10.55 -6.28 -9.54
N GLY A 10 -10.33 -5.97 -10.82
CA GLY A 10 -9.92 -6.93 -11.85
C GLY A 10 -8.41 -7.07 -12.01
N GLN A 11 -7.61 -6.20 -11.43
CA GLN A 11 -6.14 -6.26 -11.44
C GLN A 11 -5.59 -6.45 -10.04
N GLN A 12 -4.38 -7.04 -9.97
CA GLN A 12 -3.69 -7.18 -8.69
C GLN A 12 -2.86 -5.95 -8.38
N HIS A 13 -3.43 -5.07 -7.58
CA HIS A 13 -2.73 -3.96 -6.93
C HIS A 13 -3.42 -3.63 -5.59
N SER A 14 -2.85 -2.74 -4.79
CA SER A 14 -3.32 -2.44 -3.43
C SER A 14 -4.80 -2.07 -3.35
N TRP A 15 -5.33 -1.33 -4.33
CA TRP A 15 -6.75 -0.95 -4.35
C TRP A 15 -7.67 -2.17 -4.53
N SER A 16 -7.30 -3.10 -5.41
CA SER A 16 -8.05 -4.34 -5.61
C SER A 16 -7.97 -5.25 -4.38
N VAL A 17 -6.79 -5.39 -3.78
CA VAL A 17 -6.60 -6.17 -2.55
C VAL A 17 -7.48 -5.61 -1.42
N THR A 18 -7.51 -4.29 -1.26
CA THR A 18 -8.43 -3.63 -0.31
C THR A 18 -9.89 -3.94 -0.63
N GLY A 19 -10.29 -3.81 -1.88
CA GLY A 19 -11.67 -4.10 -2.30
C GLY A 19 -12.06 -5.57 -2.09
N TRP A 20 -11.16 -6.50 -2.36
CA TRP A 20 -11.39 -7.94 -2.11
C TRP A 20 -11.52 -8.24 -0.62
N GLY A 21 -10.68 -7.64 0.20
CA GLY A 21 -10.73 -7.78 1.66
C GLY A 21 -12.06 -7.26 2.22
N ILE A 22 -12.45 -6.05 1.85
CA ILE A 22 -13.74 -5.44 2.23
C ILE A 22 -14.91 -6.32 1.76
N ALA A 23 -14.92 -6.75 0.49
CA ALA A 23 -16.01 -7.55 -0.06
C ALA A 23 -16.13 -8.91 0.62
N ASN A 24 -15.01 -9.62 0.82
CA ASN A 24 -15.01 -10.94 1.47
C ASN A 24 -15.45 -10.87 2.94
N SER A 25 -15.13 -9.80 3.64
CA SER A 25 -15.59 -9.60 5.01
C SER A 25 -17.08 -9.24 5.03
N LEU A 26 -17.50 -8.24 4.28
CA LEU A 26 -18.89 -7.75 4.31
C LEU A 26 -19.91 -8.80 3.86
N LYS A 27 -19.59 -9.65 2.87
CA LYS A 27 -20.51 -10.68 2.38
C LYS A 27 -20.87 -11.76 3.41
N LYS A 28 -20.14 -11.86 4.52
CA LYS A 28 -20.47 -12.79 5.62
C LYS A 28 -21.83 -12.49 6.25
N SER A 29 -22.24 -11.20 6.25
CA SER A 29 -23.45 -10.73 6.95
C SER A 29 -24.32 -9.78 6.10
N ASN A 30 -23.93 -9.51 4.86
CA ASN A 30 -24.60 -8.53 3.99
C ASN A 30 -24.75 -9.07 2.57
N ILE A 31 -25.69 -8.49 1.81
CA ILE A 31 -25.77 -8.66 0.36
C ILE A 31 -24.77 -7.70 -0.28
N VAL A 32 -23.70 -8.22 -0.84
CA VAL A 32 -22.64 -7.43 -1.47
C VAL A 32 -22.71 -7.59 -2.99
N HIS A 33 -22.82 -6.48 -3.68
CA HIS A 33 -22.73 -6.41 -5.14
C HIS A 33 -21.42 -5.72 -5.54
N LEU A 34 -20.75 -6.25 -6.56
CA LEU A 34 -19.49 -5.73 -7.07
C LEU A 34 -19.67 -5.16 -8.46
N PHE A 35 -19.07 -3.99 -8.69
CA PHE A 35 -18.95 -3.38 -10.01
C PHE A 35 -17.46 -3.03 -10.27
N PRO A 36 -16.66 -3.99 -10.77
CA PRO A 36 -15.27 -3.74 -11.15
C PRO A 36 -15.16 -2.69 -12.27
N THR A 37 -14.23 -1.75 -12.13
CA THR A 37 -14.02 -0.68 -13.12
C THR A 37 -12.77 -0.91 -13.99
N ASP A 38 -12.18 -2.10 -13.91
CA ASP A 38 -10.97 -2.53 -14.62
C ASP A 38 -11.06 -3.99 -15.12
N GLY A 39 -12.27 -4.47 -15.35
CA GLY A 39 -12.54 -5.85 -15.75
C GLY A 39 -12.57 -6.84 -14.57
N ILE A 40 -12.61 -8.14 -14.89
CA ILE A 40 -12.80 -9.21 -13.91
C ILE A 40 -11.73 -10.29 -13.96
N LYS A 41 -10.65 -10.09 -14.74
CA LYS A 41 -9.67 -11.13 -15.07
C LYS A 41 -9.04 -11.79 -13.82
N ASN A 42 -8.61 -10.98 -12.85
CA ASN A 42 -7.94 -11.48 -11.65
C ASN A 42 -8.83 -11.40 -10.39
N LEU A 43 -10.15 -11.22 -10.58
CA LEU A 43 -11.07 -11.22 -9.46
C LEU A 43 -11.08 -12.61 -8.78
N PRO A 44 -10.94 -12.69 -7.46
CA PRO A 44 -11.01 -13.96 -6.72
C PRO A 44 -12.29 -14.74 -7.04
N LEU A 45 -12.18 -16.06 -7.20
CA LEU A 45 -13.31 -16.94 -7.51
C LEU A 45 -14.45 -16.78 -6.49
N SER A 46 -14.09 -16.60 -5.21
CA SER A 46 -15.04 -16.37 -4.12
C SER A 46 -15.91 -15.14 -4.28
N LEU A 47 -15.54 -14.20 -5.16
CA LEU A 47 -16.23 -12.92 -5.39
C LEU A 47 -16.93 -12.85 -6.74
N LYS A 48 -16.71 -13.80 -7.65
CA LYS A 48 -17.27 -13.74 -9.02
C LYS A 48 -18.81 -13.73 -9.04
N SER A 49 -19.45 -14.48 -8.16
CA SER A 49 -20.91 -14.52 -8.05
C SER A 49 -21.53 -13.21 -7.55
N ASN A 50 -20.74 -12.30 -6.98
CA ASN A 50 -21.20 -11.01 -6.50
C ASN A 50 -21.17 -9.91 -7.58
N VAL A 51 -20.62 -10.19 -8.76
CA VAL A 51 -20.51 -9.21 -9.86
C VAL A 51 -21.86 -8.99 -10.50
N VAL A 52 -22.33 -7.74 -10.52
CA VAL A 52 -23.58 -7.33 -11.17
C VAL A 52 -23.35 -6.63 -12.51
N GLY A 53 -22.13 -6.21 -12.78
CA GLY A 53 -21.66 -5.62 -14.01
C GLY A 53 -20.23 -5.16 -13.87
N TYR A 54 -19.56 -4.79 -14.94
CA TYR A 54 -18.19 -4.28 -14.92
C TYR A 54 -17.88 -3.39 -16.12
N THR A 55 -16.83 -2.58 -16.00
CA THR A 55 -16.23 -1.86 -17.13
C THR A 55 -14.93 -2.56 -17.50
N GLU A 56 -14.67 -2.74 -18.79
CA GLU A 56 -13.39 -3.27 -19.25
C GLU A 56 -12.27 -2.25 -19.04
N LEU A 57 -11.06 -2.77 -18.84
CA LEU A 57 -9.89 -1.93 -18.64
C LEU A 57 -9.66 -1.01 -19.85
N ASN A 58 -9.50 0.28 -19.58
CA ASN A 58 -9.28 1.33 -20.59
C ASN A 58 -10.41 1.51 -21.61
N SER A 59 -11.60 0.99 -21.33
CA SER A 59 -12.78 1.17 -22.18
C SER A 59 -13.87 1.95 -21.44
N LEU A 60 -14.74 2.60 -22.21
CA LEU A 60 -15.98 3.18 -21.70
C LEU A 60 -17.13 2.18 -21.76
N ASN A 61 -16.89 0.98 -22.27
CA ASN A 61 -17.92 -0.05 -22.45
C ASN A 61 -18.29 -0.66 -21.10
N ILE A 62 -19.55 -0.56 -20.76
CA ILE A 62 -20.14 -1.16 -19.57
C ILE A 62 -20.74 -2.50 -19.97
N ASN A 63 -20.23 -3.57 -19.38
CA ASN A 63 -20.81 -4.90 -19.45
C ASN A 63 -21.77 -5.09 -18.27
N GLY A 64 -23.04 -5.32 -18.54
CA GLY A 64 -24.10 -5.34 -17.54
C GLY A 64 -24.69 -3.94 -17.30
N LYS A 65 -25.79 -3.88 -16.56
CA LYS A 65 -26.37 -2.60 -16.16
C LYS A 65 -25.73 -2.12 -14.87
N LEU A 66 -25.40 -0.82 -14.80
CA LEU A 66 -25.26 -0.17 -13.49
C LEU A 66 -26.57 -0.44 -12.75
N PRO A 67 -26.53 -1.05 -11.58
CA PRO A 67 -27.76 -1.35 -10.88
C PRO A 67 -28.45 -0.04 -10.51
N ASP A 68 -29.63 0.19 -11.05
CA ASP A 68 -30.55 1.25 -10.61
C ASP A 68 -31.12 0.96 -9.21
N ALA A 69 -30.63 -0.13 -8.59
CA ALA A 69 -31.12 -0.60 -7.31
C ALA A 69 -30.68 0.34 -6.18
N GLU A 70 -31.58 0.56 -5.26
CA GLU A 70 -31.27 1.23 -4.00
C GLU A 70 -30.28 0.39 -3.18
N TYR A 71 -29.19 1.01 -2.76
CA TYR A 71 -28.20 0.44 -1.87
C TYR A 71 -28.24 1.16 -0.53
N ASP A 72 -28.13 0.40 0.54
CA ASP A 72 -27.99 0.95 1.90
C ASP A 72 -26.62 1.59 2.12
N CYS A 73 -25.60 1.11 1.40
CA CYS A 73 -24.24 1.63 1.46
C CYS A 73 -23.55 1.49 0.10
N GLN A 74 -22.72 2.47 -0.24
CA GLN A 74 -21.80 2.42 -1.39
C GLN A 74 -20.38 2.70 -0.95
N ILE A 75 -19.44 1.89 -1.44
CA ILE A 75 -18.01 2.02 -1.15
C ILE A 75 -17.26 2.08 -2.47
N SER A 76 -16.34 3.05 -2.59
CA SER A 76 -15.47 3.15 -3.77
C SER A 76 -14.05 3.55 -3.37
N TYR A 77 -13.08 2.69 -3.64
CA TYR A 77 -11.66 3.04 -3.54
C TYR A 77 -11.17 3.55 -4.89
N THR A 78 -11.03 4.85 -5.01
CA THR A 78 -10.63 5.53 -6.25
C THR A 78 -10.11 6.94 -5.94
N ALA A 79 -9.43 7.57 -6.91
CA ALA A 79 -9.09 8.98 -6.79
C ALA A 79 -10.35 9.86 -6.71
N MET A 80 -10.31 10.92 -5.91
CA MET A 80 -11.46 11.80 -5.64
C MET A 80 -12.11 12.37 -6.92
N LYS A 81 -11.37 12.49 -8.02
CA LYS A 81 -11.93 12.91 -9.31
C LYS A 81 -13.07 12.01 -9.80
N ASN A 82 -13.05 10.75 -9.38
CA ASN A 82 -14.04 9.74 -9.80
C ASN A 82 -15.24 9.64 -8.85
N PHE A 83 -15.24 10.30 -7.68
CA PHE A 83 -16.38 10.27 -6.76
C PHE A 83 -17.69 10.70 -7.40
N PRO A 84 -17.74 11.77 -8.26
CA PRO A 84 -18.95 12.13 -8.98
C PRO A 84 -19.51 11.01 -9.86
N LEU A 85 -18.67 10.15 -10.38
CA LEU A 85 -19.06 9.04 -11.25
C LEU A 85 -19.45 7.78 -10.46
N TYR A 86 -18.71 7.47 -9.38
CA TYR A 86 -18.83 6.17 -8.71
C TYR A 86 -19.78 6.18 -7.52
N LEU A 87 -19.97 7.33 -6.86
CA LEU A 87 -20.78 7.48 -5.66
C LEU A 87 -22.09 8.27 -5.88
N LYS A 88 -22.33 8.72 -7.12
CA LYS A 88 -23.45 9.59 -7.48
C LYS A 88 -24.84 8.97 -7.22
N ASN A 89 -24.97 7.66 -7.38
CA ASN A 89 -26.28 6.98 -7.40
C ASN A 89 -26.74 6.47 -6.03
N GLY A 90 -25.96 6.68 -4.98
CA GLY A 90 -26.34 6.34 -3.61
C GLY A 90 -27.21 7.42 -2.98
N LYS A 91 -28.23 7.02 -2.23
CA LYS A 91 -29.07 7.96 -1.46
C LYS A 91 -28.41 8.35 -0.15
N LYS A 92 -27.70 7.41 0.50
CA LYS A 92 -27.00 7.60 1.79
C LYS A 92 -25.82 6.62 1.94
N ASN A 93 -24.99 6.83 2.95
CA ASN A 93 -23.85 5.98 3.30
C ASN A 93 -22.90 5.75 2.11
N ARG A 94 -22.50 6.84 1.45
CA ARG A 94 -21.57 6.85 0.32
C ARG A 94 -20.17 7.11 0.84
N PHE A 95 -19.30 6.11 0.78
CA PHE A 95 -17.94 6.18 1.30
C PHE A 95 -16.92 6.15 0.16
N GLY A 96 -16.13 7.21 0.05
CA GLY A 96 -14.99 7.28 -0.84
C GLY A 96 -13.71 6.94 -0.10
N ILE A 97 -12.95 5.94 -0.54
CA ILE A 97 -11.61 5.64 -0.03
C ILE A 97 -10.60 6.20 -1.01
N TRP A 98 -9.61 6.93 -0.52
CA TRP A 98 -8.46 7.32 -1.32
C TRP A 98 -7.20 7.38 -0.45
N CYS A 99 -6.14 6.74 -0.92
CA CYS A 99 -4.80 6.81 -0.35
C CYS A 99 -3.98 7.76 -1.23
N TYR A 100 -3.65 8.93 -0.70
CA TYR A 100 -2.79 9.89 -1.37
C TYR A 100 -1.51 10.07 -0.57
N GLU A 101 -0.38 10.23 -1.25
CA GLU A 101 0.93 10.11 -0.61
C GLU A 101 1.69 11.42 -0.49
N TRP A 102 1.35 12.43 -1.31
CA TRP A 102 2.11 13.67 -1.39
C TRP A 102 1.61 14.68 -0.36
N ASN A 103 2.49 15.11 0.53
CA ASN A 103 2.17 16.14 1.52
C ASN A 103 2.34 17.55 0.96
N GLY A 104 1.81 18.54 1.66
CA GLY A 104 1.90 19.95 1.33
C GLY A 104 0.56 20.68 1.44
N LYS A 105 0.61 22.00 1.39
CA LYS A 105 -0.60 22.82 1.42
C LYS A 105 -1.24 22.89 0.03
N ASN A 106 -2.55 22.59 -0.06
CA ASN A 106 -3.29 22.55 -1.32
C ASN A 106 -2.62 21.66 -2.38
N VAL A 107 -2.12 20.50 -1.98
CA VAL A 107 -1.32 19.61 -2.82
C VAL A 107 -2.16 18.77 -3.79
N LEU A 108 -3.44 18.56 -3.50
CA LEU A 108 -4.31 17.78 -4.39
C LEU A 108 -4.45 18.46 -5.76
N PRO A 109 -4.55 17.67 -6.86
CA PRO A 109 -4.82 18.21 -8.17
C PRO A 109 -6.07 19.08 -8.19
N GLU A 110 -6.14 20.02 -9.13
CA GLU A 110 -7.24 20.96 -9.23
C GLU A 110 -8.60 20.25 -9.35
N GLY A 111 -9.59 20.76 -8.61
CA GLY A 111 -10.95 20.23 -8.60
C GLY A 111 -11.13 18.93 -7.80
N PHE A 112 -10.06 18.26 -7.35
CA PHE A 112 -10.22 16.97 -6.64
C PHE A 112 -10.83 17.17 -5.25
N ALA A 113 -10.32 18.11 -4.47
CA ALA A 113 -10.82 18.36 -3.12
C ALA A 113 -12.32 18.64 -3.10
N SER A 114 -12.84 19.46 -4.03
CA SER A 114 -14.26 19.82 -4.08
C SER A 114 -15.22 18.63 -4.32
N ASN A 115 -14.68 17.48 -4.75
CA ASN A 115 -15.47 16.28 -4.99
C ASN A 115 -15.84 15.52 -3.69
N TYR A 116 -15.36 15.96 -2.52
CA TYR A 116 -15.81 15.40 -1.24
C TYR A 116 -17.34 15.40 -1.10
N LYS A 117 -18.02 16.40 -1.67
CA LYS A 117 -19.48 16.55 -1.62
C LYS A 117 -20.29 15.41 -2.28
N TYR A 118 -19.64 14.55 -3.04
CA TYR A 118 -20.27 13.38 -3.67
C TYR A 118 -20.24 12.12 -2.79
N CYS A 119 -19.63 12.17 -1.64
CA CYS A 119 -19.69 11.11 -0.62
C CYS A 119 -20.14 11.68 0.72
N ASP A 120 -20.62 10.83 1.60
CA ASP A 120 -21.05 11.22 2.95
C ASP A 120 -19.87 11.21 3.92
N ALA A 121 -18.82 10.43 3.60
CA ALA A 121 -17.51 10.53 4.24
C ALA A 121 -16.40 10.03 3.31
N ILE A 122 -15.20 10.63 3.46
CA ILE A 122 -13.96 10.10 2.92
C ILE A 122 -13.32 9.22 4.00
N LEU A 123 -13.00 7.97 3.64
CA LEU A 123 -12.27 7.05 4.50
C LEU A 123 -10.78 7.18 4.15
N ALA A 124 -10.06 7.95 4.95
CA ALA A 124 -8.61 8.09 4.83
C ALA A 124 -7.92 6.87 5.45
N PRO A 125 -6.96 6.21 4.79
CA PRO A 125 -6.33 5.00 5.32
C PRO A 125 -5.38 5.27 6.49
N SER A 126 -5.01 6.52 6.73
CA SER A 126 -4.09 6.94 7.79
C SER A 126 -4.36 8.38 8.21
N ASN A 127 -3.87 8.77 9.39
CA ASN A 127 -3.87 10.17 9.83
C ASN A 127 -3.08 11.06 8.86
N PHE A 128 -1.97 10.57 8.33
CA PHE A 128 -1.21 11.28 7.30
C PHE A 128 -2.05 11.62 6.06
N ALA A 129 -2.82 10.66 5.55
CA ALA A 129 -3.72 10.90 4.41
C ALA A 129 -4.87 11.86 4.77
N LYS A 130 -5.41 11.78 6.01
CA LYS A 130 -6.41 12.73 6.53
C LYS A 130 -5.87 14.15 6.49
N ASP A 131 -4.66 14.36 7.00
CA ASP A 131 -4.04 15.71 7.07
C ASP A 131 -3.83 16.30 5.67
N ILE A 132 -3.43 15.51 4.69
CA ILE A 132 -3.32 15.92 3.28
C ILE A 132 -4.67 16.44 2.75
N PHE A 133 -5.76 15.74 3.04
CA PHE A 133 -7.10 16.14 2.59
C PHE A 133 -7.55 17.43 3.26
N ILE A 134 -7.35 17.58 4.58
CA ILE A 134 -7.64 18.82 5.32
C ILE A 134 -6.84 19.99 4.76
N ASN A 135 -5.52 19.80 4.60
CA ASN A 135 -4.60 20.81 4.07
C ASN A 135 -4.92 21.21 2.62
N SER A 136 -5.72 20.41 1.92
CA SER A 136 -6.20 20.67 0.56
C SER A 136 -7.64 21.18 0.50
N GLY A 137 -8.25 21.49 1.65
CA GLY A 137 -9.56 22.14 1.74
C GLY A 137 -10.76 21.20 1.87
N VAL A 138 -10.54 19.92 2.17
CA VAL A 138 -11.64 19.02 2.54
C VAL A 138 -12.02 19.27 4.00
N PRO A 139 -13.30 19.48 4.35
CA PRO A 139 -13.72 19.68 5.73
C PRO A 139 -13.38 18.47 6.62
N GLU A 140 -12.79 18.71 7.79
CA GLU A 140 -12.34 17.63 8.69
C GLU A 140 -13.48 16.70 9.13
N ASN A 141 -14.65 17.23 9.41
CA ASN A 141 -15.82 16.44 9.82
C ASN A 141 -16.28 15.46 8.73
N HIS A 142 -15.87 15.69 7.47
CA HIS A 142 -16.15 14.83 6.31
C HIS A 142 -15.15 13.69 6.13
N ILE A 143 -14.11 13.62 6.96
CA ILE A 143 -13.06 12.63 6.87
C ILE A 143 -13.11 11.70 8.09
N LYS A 144 -13.02 10.39 7.84
CA LYS A 144 -12.87 9.37 8.88
C LYS A 144 -11.59 8.59 8.62
N VAL A 145 -10.76 8.41 9.63
CA VAL A 145 -9.58 7.56 9.51
C VAL A 145 -10.00 6.11 9.69
N ILE A 146 -9.96 5.36 8.61
CA ILE A 146 -10.26 3.92 8.56
C ILE A 146 -9.11 3.24 7.85
N SER A 147 -8.28 2.55 8.60
CA SER A 147 -7.11 1.82 8.09
C SER A 147 -7.49 0.78 7.04
N HIS A 148 -6.54 0.40 6.21
CA HIS A 148 -6.68 -0.82 5.42
C HIS A 148 -6.53 -2.05 6.32
N GLY A 149 -7.14 -3.15 5.90
CA GLY A 149 -7.02 -4.44 6.56
C GLY A 149 -5.92 -5.31 5.95
N ILE A 150 -5.62 -6.41 6.63
CA ILE A 150 -4.69 -7.44 6.18
C ILE A 150 -5.34 -8.83 6.25
N SER A 151 -4.69 -9.83 5.66
CA SER A 151 -5.07 -11.23 5.81
C SER A 151 -4.81 -11.75 7.22
N ASP A 152 -5.35 -12.92 7.53
CA ASP A 152 -5.28 -13.51 8.88
C ASP A 152 -3.88 -14.06 9.26
N PHE A 153 -2.93 -14.08 8.33
CA PHE A 153 -1.57 -14.62 8.52
C PHE A 153 -1.54 -16.02 9.17
N LYS A 154 -2.40 -16.91 8.66
CA LYS A 154 -2.53 -18.30 9.17
C LYS A 154 -1.50 -19.27 8.60
N SER A 155 -1.00 -19.01 7.38
CA SER A 155 -0.01 -19.90 6.75
C SER A 155 1.31 -19.83 7.51
N LYS A 156 1.90 -21.00 7.76
CA LYS A 156 3.27 -21.13 8.28
C LYS A 156 4.25 -21.61 7.19
N LYS A 157 3.74 -21.79 5.97
CA LYS A 157 4.58 -22.20 4.85
C LYS A 157 5.53 -21.08 4.45
N GLN A 158 6.63 -21.48 3.82
CA GLN A 158 7.62 -20.59 3.24
C GLN A 158 7.76 -20.89 1.75
N ILE A 159 8.10 -19.89 0.97
CA ILE A 159 8.51 -20.05 -0.43
C ILE A 159 10.02 -20.21 -0.51
N LYS A 160 10.49 -20.93 -1.53
CA LYS A 160 11.92 -21.00 -1.81
C LYS A 160 12.38 -19.68 -2.44
N LEU A 161 13.27 -18.98 -1.77
CA LEU A 161 13.91 -17.78 -2.31
C LEU A 161 15.15 -18.13 -3.13
N PRO A 162 15.54 -17.31 -4.13
CA PRO A 162 16.65 -17.59 -5.04
C PRO A 162 18.03 -17.27 -4.43
N THR A 163 18.24 -17.58 -3.16
CA THR A 163 19.48 -17.34 -2.43
C THR A 163 19.72 -18.41 -1.36
N ASN A 164 21.00 -18.67 -1.05
CA ASN A 164 21.42 -19.52 0.06
C ASN A 164 21.88 -18.69 1.28
N LYS A 165 21.92 -17.35 1.19
CA LYS A 165 22.29 -16.48 2.28
C LYS A 165 21.34 -16.65 3.48
N LYS A 166 21.87 -16.60 4.71
CA LYS A 166 21.10 -16.79 5.93
C LYS A 166 20.06 -15.69 6.11
N VAL A 167 20.45 -14.43 6.02
CA VAL A 167 19.55 -13.28 6.25
C VAL A 167 18.95 -12.79 4.94
N LYS A 168 17.63 -12.70 4.87
CA LYS A 168 16.87 -12.21 3.70
C LYS A 168 16.21 -10.89 4.07
N ILE A 169 16.71 -9.82 3.48
CA ILE A 169 16.09 -8.49 3.56
C ILE A 169 15.14 -8.33 2.39
N PHE A 170 13.90 -7.98 2.64
CA PHE A 170 12.87 -7.86 1.62
C PHE A 170 12.52 -6.41 1.32
N ALA A 171 12.54 -6.06 0.03
CA ALA A 171 12.07 -4.78 -0.47
C ALA A 171 10.97 -4.96 -1.51
N ASN A 172 9.75 -4.51 -1.18
CA ASN A 172 8.63 -4.54 -2.11
C ASN A 172 8.46 -3.17 -2.78
N ILE A 173 8.87 -3.07 -4.02
CA ILE A 173 8.80 -1.83 -4.80
C ILE A 173 7.51 -1.76 -5.63
N ALA A 174 6.89 -2.91 -5.95
CA ALA A 174 5.69 -3.05 -6.76
C ALA A 174 5.70 -2.28 -8.10
N GLN A 175 5.99 -0.97 -8.05
CA GLN A 175 6.10 -0.08 -9.18
C GLN A 175 7.41 0.71 -9.12
N ASN A 176 8.09 0.86 -10.26
CA ASN A 176 9.27 1.71 -10.40
C ASN A 176 8.82 3.19 -10.42
N HIS A 177 8.59 3.75 -9.26
CA HIS A 177 8.12 5.14 -9.07
C HIS A 177 9.14 5.92 -8.25
N ILE A 178 9.39 7.19 -8.60
CA ILE A 178 10.41 8.02 -7.95
C ILE A 178 10.25 8.09 -6.42
N ARG A 179 9.01 8.15 -5.93
CA ARG A 179 8.74 8.17 -4.48
C ARG A 179 9.21 6.93 -3.73
N LYS A 180 9.40 5.80 -4.44
CA LYS A 180 9.93 4.56 -3.84
C LYS A 180 11.43 4.61 -3.58
N ASN A 181 12.13 5.63 -4.12
CA ASN A 181 13.55 5.87 -3.89
C ASN A 181 14.42 4.62 -4.06
N ILE A 182 14.27 3.94 -5.21
CA ILE A 182 15.05 2.74 -5.53
C ILE A 182 16.56 3.00 -5.49
N PRO A 183 17.07 4.10 -6.07
CA PRO A 183 18.50 4.42 -5.99
C PRO A 183 19.00 4.52 -4.56
N GLY A 184 18.29 5.23 -3.68
CA GLY A 184 18.67 5.36 -2.27
C GLY A 184 18.62 4.03 -1.51
N LEU A 185 17.62 3.19 -1.80
CA LEU A 185 17.53 1.85 -1.21
C LEU A 185 18.72 0.98 -1.60
N LEU A 186 19.09 0.97 -2.87
CA LEU A 186 20.22 0.20 -3.39
C LEU A 186 21.56 0.74 -2.87
N GLU A 187 21.72 2.07 -2.78
CA GLU A 187 22.90 2.71 -2.22
C GLU A 187 23.11 2.32 -0.74
N VAL A 188 22.06 2.44 0.07
CA VAL A 188 22.12 2.05 1.50
C VAL A 188 22.52 0.59 1.64
N TYR A 189 21.85 -0.32 0.93
CA TYR A 189 22.15 -1.74 0.99
C TYR A 189 23.59 -2.05 0.55
N GLY A 190 24.05 -1.46 -0.56
CA GLY A 190 25.39 -1.69 -1.08
C GLY A 190 26.50 -1.09 -0.23
N LYS A 191 26.24 0.01 0.51
CA LYS A 191 27.17 0.58 1.49
C LYS A 191 27.14 -0.17 2.82
N ALA A 192 25.97 -0.71 3.19
CA ALA A 192 25.83 -1.47 4.41
C ALA A 192 26.51 -2.84 4.35
N PHE A 193 26.52 -3.51 3.18
CA PHE A 193 26.95 -4.90 3.07
C PHE A 193 27.90 -5.14 1.90
N THR A 194 28.62 -6.25 1.99
CA THR A 194 29.50 -6.78 0.94
C THR A 194 29.18 -8.26 0.66
N ASP A 195 29.85 -8.89 -0.29
CA ASP A 195 29.77 -10.32 -0.57
C ASP A 195 30.22 -11.23 0.60
N LYS A 196 30.97 -10.67 1.55
CA LYS A 196 31.42 -11.36 2.79
C LYS A 196 30.30 -11.48 3.83
N ASP A 197 29.28 -10.63 3.77
CA ASP A 197 28.14 -10.71 4.68
C ASP A 197 27.19 -11.83 4.25
N ASP A 198 26.61 -12.56 5.20
CA ASP A 198 25.66 -13.64 4.92
C ASP A 198 24.23 -13.10 4.78
N VAL A 199 24.05 -12.18 3.84
CA VAL A 199 22.82 -11.44 3.62
C VAL A 199 22.50 -11.32 2.12
N CYS A 200 21.21 -11.36 1.78
CA CYS A 200 20.71 -11.09 0.43
C CYS A 200 19.53 -10.13 0.46
N LEU A 201 19.54 -9.12 -0.39
CA LEU A 201 18.36 -8.30 -0.66
C LEU A 201 17.45 -9.01 -1.67
N ILE A 202 16.27 -9.40 -1.22
CA ILE A 202 15.20 -9.94 -2.07
C ILE A 202 14.34 -8.77 -2.55
N PHE A 203 14.44 -8.49 -3.83
CA PHE A 203 13.81 -7.36 -4.45
C PHE A 203 12.59 -7.78 -5.28
N LYS A 204 11.39 -7.34 -4.88
CA LYS A 204 10.15 -7.62 -5.62
C LYS A 204 9.67 -6.37 -6.34
N GLY A 205 9.72 -6.39 -7.67
CA GLY A 205 9.28 -5.29 -8.50
C GLY A 205 9.20 -5.69 -9.97
N LYS A 206 8.46 -4.94 -10.76
CA LYS A 206 8.35 -5.17 -12.20
C LYS A 206 9.48 -4.42 -12.93
N GLY A 207 10.25 -5.13 -13.76
CA GLY A 207 11.43 -4.62 -14.48
C GLY A 207 11.14 -3.65 -15.63
N LYS A 208 9.90 -3.51 -16.08
CA LYS A 208 9.58 -2.68 -17.24
C LYS A 208 9.46 -1.20 -16.89
N LYS A 209 9.88 -0.31 -17.82
CA LYS A 209 9.52 1.11 -17.81
C LYS A 209 8.02 1.25 -17.61
N ILE A 210 7.60 1.93 -16.54
CA ILE A 210 6.20 2.32 -16.35
C ILE A 210 6.14 3.82 -16.63
N THR A 211 5.23 4.24 -17.48
CA THR A 211 4.91 5.66 -17.72
C THR A 211 4.67 6.34 -16.37
N HIS A 212 5.34 7.42 -16.05
CA HIS A 212 5.37 8.16 -14.78
C HIS A 212 6.43 7.72 -13.76
N SER A 213 7.38 6.90 -14.17
CA SER A 213 8.54 6.50 -13.38
C SER A 213 9.81 7.09 -13.98
N PHE A 214 10.94 6.82 -13.36
CA PHE A 214 12.25 7.13 -13.95
C PHE A 214 12.32 6.70 -15.42
N ASP A 215 13.04 7.45 -16.25
CA ASP A 215 13.38 7.02 -17.62
C ASP A 215 14.28 5.78 -17.67
N VAL A 216 14.63 5.25 -16.51
CA VAL A 216 15.51 4.12 -16.26
C VAL A 216 14.68 2.93 -15.81
N SER A 217 14.93 1.76 -16.35
CA SER A 217 14.26 0.52 -15.93
C SER A 217 14.79 0.02 -14.58
N LEU A 218 14.05 -0.89 -13.93
CA LEU A 218 14.55 -1.56 -12.74
C LEU A 218 15.83 -2.36 -13.02
N ASP A 219 15.90 -2.98 -14.20
CA ASP A 219 17.06 -3.77 -14.60
C ASP A 219 18.30 -2.89 -14.74
N ASP A 220 18.17 -1.64 -15.22
CA ASP A 220 19.28 -0.69 -15.30
C ASP A 220 19.79 -0.33 -13.89
N PHE A 221 18.90 -0.07 -12.92
CA PHE A 221 19.31 0.16 -11.54
C PHE A 221 20.05 -1.03 -10.95
N LEU A 222 19.58 -2.26 -11.18
CA LEU A 222 20.23 -3.46 -10.69
C LEU A 222 21.58 -3.71 -11.38
N ASN A 223 21.70 -3.38 -12.67
CA ASN A 223 22.97 -3.47 -13.39
C ASN A 223 23.99 -2.45 -12.87
N ASP A 224 23.56 -1.21 -12.61
CA ASP A 224 24.43 -0.18 -12.03
C ASP A 224 24.84 -0.51 -10.59
N TYR A 225 23.93 -1.10 -9.80
CA TYR A 225 24.27 -1.62 -8.49
C TYR A 225 25.42 -2.64 -8.56
N LYS A 226 25.32 -3.65 -9.43
CA LYS A 226 26.32 -4.72 -9.59
C LYS A 226 27.69 -4.22 -10.03
N LYS A 227 27.78 -3.05 -10.70
CA LYS A 227 29.05 -2.40 -11.05
C LYS A 227 29.73 -1.73 -9.84
N LYS A 228 28.96 -1.34 -8.82
CA LYS A 228 29.43 -0.51 -7.70
C LYS A 228 29.57 -1.29 -6.39
N TYR A 229 28.79 -2.33 -6.20
CA TYR A 229 28.64 -3.03 -4.92
C TYR A 229 28.68 -4.55 -5.10
N SER A 230 29.20 -5.27 -4.10
CA SER A 230 29.37 -6.73 -4.13
C SER A 230 28.31 -7.52 -3.35
N ALA A 231 27.53 -6.88 -2.48
CA ALA A 231 26.51 -7.57 -1.68
C ALA A 231 25.42 -8.20 -2.58
N GLU A 232 24.93 -9.38 -2.20
CA GLU A 232 24.02 -10.16 -3.05
C GLU A 232 22.63 -9.54 -3.13
N ILE A 233 22.15 -9.34 -4.36
CA ILE A 233 20.76 -8.97 -4.66
C ILE A 233 20.12 -10.03 -5.56
N LYS A 234 18.88 -10.41 -5.25
CA LYS A 234 18.04 -11.28 -6.10
C LYS A 234 16.68 -10.65 -6.36
N GLN A 235 16.30 -10.62 -7.62
CA GLN A 235 14.96 -10.19 -8.02
C GLN A 235 13.99 -11.38 -7.89
N LEU A 236 12.85 -11.13 -7.22
CA LEU A 236 11.76 -12.10 -7.13
C LEU A 236 10.73 -11.80 -8.22
N ASN A 237 10.85 -12.51 -9.36
CA ASN A 237 9.99 -12.32 -10.54
C ASN A 237 8.78 -13.29 -10.57
N VAL A 238 8.48 -13.95 -9.45
CA VAL A 238 7.36 -14.87 -9.35
C VAL A 238 6.12 -14.19 -8.79
N PHE A 239 4.99 -14.63 -9.28
CA PHE A 239 3.73 -14.35 -8.64
C PHE A 239 3.66 -15.14 -7.32
N VAL A 240 3.26 -14.46 -6.24
CA VAL A 240 3.08 -15.08 -4.93
C VAL A 240 1.58 -15.09 -4.64
N ASP A 241 0.98 -16.27 -4.67
CA ASP A 241 -0.45 -16.45 -4.43
C ASP A 241 -0.84 -16.10 -3.00
N ASN A 242 0.00 -16.48 -2.05
CA ASN A 242 -0.18 -16.18 -0.64
C ASN A 242 0.97 -15.30 -0.12
N ILE A 243 0.66 -14.05 0.17
CA ILE A 243 1.65 -13.07 0.65
C ILE A 243 2.27 -13.47 1.99
N GLU A 244 1.53 -14.20 2.84
CA GLU A 244 2.02 -14.69 4.13
C GLU A 244 3.26 -15.57 3.97
N GLU A 245 3.26 -16.44 2.95
CA GLU A 245 4.37 -17.37 2.68
C GLU A 245 5.65 -16.62 2.27
N LEU A 246 5.51 -15.47 1.60
CA LEU A 246 6.63 -14.61 1.30
C LEU A 246 7.20 -13.96 2.56
N TYR A 247 6.36 -13.37 3.41
CA TYR A 247 6.83 -12.75 4.65
C TYR A 247 7.41 -13.79 5.64
N ASN A 248 6.88 -15.02 5.65
CA ASN A 248 7.47 -16.11 6.44
C ASN A 248 8.88 -16.50 5.96
N SER A 249 9.23 -16.18 4.70
CA SER A 249 10.51 -16.55 4.07
C SER A 249 11.60 -15.50 4.20
N VAL A 250 11.29 -14.34 4.76
CA VAL A 250 12.22 -13.21 4.93
C VAL A 250 12.38 -12.84 6.39
N ASP A 251 13.42 -12.07 6.70
CA ASP A 251 13.82 -11.77 8.08
C ASP A 251 13.61 -10.31 8.44
N ILE A 252 13.86 -9.41 7.49
CA ILE A 252 13.79 -7.95 7.67
C ILE A 252 13.04 -7.37 6.46
N VAL A 253 12.19 -6.38 6.67
CA VAL A 253 11.54 -5.61 5.61
C VAL A 253 12.12 -4.21 5.58
N PHE A 254 12.58 -3.77 4.41
CA PHE A 254 13.30 -2.52 4.24
C PHE A 254 12.70 -1.65 3.15
N THR A 255 12.59 -0.36 3.41
CA THR A 255 12.20 0.65 2.42
C THR A 255 12.90 1.99 2.66
N MET A 256 13.16 2.72 1.57
CA MET A 256 13.65 4.10 1.56
C MET A 256 12.64 5.06 0.91
N SER A 257 11.35 4.68 0.86
CA SER A 257 10.32 5.48 0.20
C SER A 257 10.28 6.91 0.74
N HIS A 258 10.19 7.89 -0.16
CA HIS A 258 10.05 9.30 0.19
C HIS A 258 8.68 9.62 0.81
N CYS A 259 7.64 8.91 0.40
CA CYS A 259 6.29 9.08 0.97
C CYS A 259 5.40 7.87 0.68
N GLU A 260 4.59 7.52 1.65
CA GLU A 260 3.59 6.46 1.61
C GLU A 260 2.31 6.92 2.31
N GLY A 261 1.18 6.75 1.65
CA GLY A 261 -0.10 7.06 2.28
C GLY A 261 -0.55 6.01 3.31
N PHE A 262 -0.01 4.78 3.22
CA PHE A 262 -0.29 3.70 4.16
C PHE A 262 0.87 2.71 4.35
N TYR A 263 1.49 2.21 3.29
CA TYR A 263 2.60 1.23 3.30
C TYR A 263 2.20 -0.18 3.77
N TYR A 264 1.40 -0.90 2.99
CA TYR A 264 1.03 -2.30 3.24
C TYR A 264 2.19 -3.22 3.67
N PRO A 265 3.38 -3.20 3.01
CA PRO A 265 4.47 -4.09 3.36
C PRO A 265 4.92 -3.98 4.82
N GLY A 266 4.85 -2.80 5.42
CA GLY A 266 5.21 -2.61 6.82
C GLY A 266 4.22 -3.25 7.77
N LEU A 267 2.91 -3.13 7.51
CA LEU A 267 1.88 -3.75 8.33
C LEU A 267 1.88 -5.27 8.18
N GLU A 268 2.04 -5.78 6.95
CA GLU A 268 2.16 -7.21 6.67
C GLU A 268 3.38 -7.82 7.36
N ALA A 269 4.51 -7.09 7.41
CA ALA A 269 5.69 -7.51 8.14
C ALA A 269 5.43 -7.63 9.65
N LEU A 270 4.75 -6.65 10.27
CA LEU A 270 4.36 -6.74 11.69
C LEU A 270 3.44 -7.93 11.97
N ALA A 271 2.47 -8.19 11.08
CA ALA A 271 1.59 -9.36 11.20
C ALA A 271 2.36 -10.69 11.09
N ALA A 272 3.43 -10.72 10.30
CA ALA A 272 4.35 -11.86 10.21
C ALA A 272 5.41 -11.89 11.33
N GLY A 273 5.43 -10.92 12.25
CA GLY A 273 6.45 -10.80 13.30
C GLY A 273 7.83 -10.48 12.75
N LYS A 274 7.94 -9.66 11.69
CA LYS A 274 9.20 -9.30 11.03
C LYS A 274 9.57 -7.84 11.29
N LEU A 275 10.88 -7.61 11.51
CA LEU A 275 11.41 -6.28 11.75
C LEU A 275 11.31 -5.39 10.51
N ASN A 276 10.76 -4.18 10.70
CA ASN A 276 10.76 -3.13 9.69
C ASN A 276 11.94 -2.17 9.87
N VAL A 277 12.57 -1.78 8.77
CA VAL A 277 13.47 -0.63 8.66
C VAL A 277 12.85 0.32 7.63
N ALA A 278 12.32 1.45 8.08
CA ALA A 278 11.48 2.33 7.26
C ALA A 278 11.63 3.81 7.63
N PRO A 279 11.38 4.75 6.71
CA PRO A 279 11.42 6.18 7.02
C PRO A 279 10.46 6.58 8.14
N ASN A 280 10.91 7.49 9.02
CA ASN A 280 10.07 8.10 10.06
C ASN A 280 9.15 9.17 9.48
N TYR A 281 8.30 8.76 8.52
CA TYR A 281 7.40 9.66 7.80
C TYR A 281 6.31 8.91 7.05
N GLY A 282 5.12 9.50 6.97
CA GLY A 282 4.01 8.98 6.15
C GLY A 282 3.00 8.16 6.94
N GLY A 283 2.06 7.54 6.21
CA GLY A 283 0.94 6.82 6.79
C GLY A 283 1.31 5.56 7.57
N GLN A 284 2.53 5.04 7.40
CA GLN A 284 3.03 3.91 8.19
C GLN A 284 3.20 4.23 9.67
N LEU A 285 3.32 5.52 10.05
CA LEU A 285 3.48 5.90 11.46
C LEU A 285 2.21 5.69 12.30
N ASP A 286 1.09 5.36 11.69
CA ASP A 286 -0.11 4.96 12.41
C ASP A 286 0.06 3.57 13.09
N TYR A 287 1.04 2.76 12.63
CA TYR A 287 1.29 1.42 13.18
C TYR A 287 2.78 1.09 13.38
N LEU A 288 3.72 1.78 12.72
CA LEU A 288 5.16 1.67 12.98
C LEU A 288 5.59 2.73 13.99
N ASN A 289 6.36 2.29 14.99
CA ASN A 289 6.94 3.15 16.02
C ASN A 289 8.27 2.58 16.50
N GLU A 290 8.98 3.28 17.40
CA GLU A 290 10.29 2.89 17.90
C GLU A 290 10.30 1.56 18.67
N ASN A 291 9.15 1.09 19.19
CA ASN A 291 9.06 -0.19 19.89
C ASN A 291 8.99 -1.39 18.94
N ASN A 292 8.48 -1.18 17.69
CA ASN A 292 8.21 -2.26 16.77
C ASN A 292 8.93 -2.15 15.42
N SER A 293 9.75 -1.12 15.23
CA SER A 293 10.47 -0.86 13.98
C SER A 293 11.73 -0.03 14.21
N LEU A 294 12.58 0.06 13.20
CA LEU A 294 13.72 0.97 13.15
C LEU A 294 13.36 2.11 12.18
N LEU A 295 13.01 3.25 12.74
CA LEU A 295 12.55 4.41 11.98
C LEU A 295 13.73 5.27 11.53
N ILE A 296 13.96 5.35 10.21
CA ILE A 296 15.04 6.11 9.59
C ILE A 296 14.74 7.60 9.70
N SER A 297 15.67 8.37 10.27
CA SER A 297 15.61 9.83 10.32
C SER A 297 15.81 10.44 8.92
N GLY A 298 15.46 11.73 8.78
CA GLY A 298 15.64 12.44 7.53
C GLY A 298 15.07 13.85 7.61
N LYS A 299 14.81 14.44 6.47
CA LYS A 299 14.28 15.81 6.36
C LYS A 299 13.17 15.91 5.31
N ILE A 300 12.28 16.87 5.51
CA ILE A 300 11.25 17.22 4.52
C ILE A 300 11.88 18.15 3.49
N GLU A 301 11.70 17.85 2.23
CA GLU A 301 12.15 18.66 1.11
C GLU A 301 11.02 18.84 0.09
N ARG A 302 11.17 19.84 -0.78
CA ARG A 302 10.25 20.02 -1.89
C ARG A 302 10.34 18.84 -2.85
N ALA A 303 9.21 18.22 -3.15
CA ALA A 303 9.15 17.13 -4.08
C ALA A 303 9.35 17.61 -5.53
N ASN A 304 10.00 16.79 -6.36
CA ASN A 304 10.09 17.06 -7.78
C ASN A 304 8.78 16.66 -8.48
N PRO A 305 7.95 17.60 -8.96
CA PRO A 305 6.63 17.31 -9.50
C PRO A 305 6.64 16.63 -10.87
N SER A 306 7.76 16.62 -11.60
CA SER A 306 7.83 16.17 -13.01
C SER A 306 7.59 14.65 -13.20
N SER A 307 7.40 13.89 -12.14
CA SER A 307 7.33 12.43 -12.16
C SER A 307 6.10 11.84 -11.47
N MET A 308 5.01 12.59 -11.35
CA MET A 308 3.91 12.19 -10.46
C MET A 308 2.64 11.76 -11.16
N TYR A 309 2.17 10.59 -10.78
CA TYR A 309 0.78 10.18 -11.00
C TYR A 309 -0.12 11.19 -10.30
N TRP A 310 -1.05 11.83 -11.02
CA TRP A 310 -1.85 12.91 -10.46
C TRP A 310 -0.97 14.06 -9.97
N THR A 311 -0.37 14.78 -10.91
CA THR A 311 0.57 15.88 -10.66
C THR A 311 0.07 16.74 -9.51
N PRO A 312 0.70 16.71 -8.33
CA PRO A 312 0.35 17.64 -7.27
C PRO A 312 0.68 19.05 -7.74
N LYS A 313 0.04 20.02 -7.14
CA LYS A 313 0.45 21.42 -7.32
C LYS A 313 1.90 21.60 -6.89
N ASN A 314 2.56 22.63 -7.39
CA ASN A 314 4.00 22.94 -7.23
C ASN A 314 4.54 23.01 -5.78
N ASN A 315 3.72 22.81 -4.76
CA ASN A 315 4.04 22.87 -3.35
C ASN A 315 4.04 21.49 -2.65
N ALA A 316 4.14 20.41 -3.42
CA ALA A 316 4.27 19.08 -2.84
C ALA A 316 5.62 18.90 -2.13
N GLU A 317 5.57 18.24 -1.01
CA GLU A 317 6.70 17.89 -0.15
C GLU A 317 6.82 16.38 0.00
N TRP A 318 8.02 15.92 0.23
CA TRP A 318 8.33 14.54 0.55
C TRP A 318 9.43 14.45 1.61
N PHE A 319 9.60 13.28 2.15
CA PHE A 319 10.66 13.00 3.10
C PHE A 319 11.89 12.45 2.37
N VAL A 320 13.07 12.96 2.71
CA VAL A 320 14.35 12.44 2.22
C VAL A 320 15.02 11.70 3.38
N PRO A 321 14.96 10.36 3.39
CA PRO A 321 15.60 9.56 4.44
C PRO A 321 17.12 9.74 4.42
N SER A 322 17.73 9.82 5.61
CA SER A 322 19.18 9.86 5.77
C SER A 322 19.82 8.54 5.34
N ILE A 323 20.77 8.61 4.42
CA ILE A 323 21.54 7.45 3.95
C ILE A 323 22.34 6.83 5.10
N ASP A 324 23.05 7.66 5.88
CA ASP A 324 23.92 7.19 6.96
C ASP A 324 23.12 6.53 8.08
N ASP A 325 22.04 7.17 8.54
CA ASP A 325 21.15 6.57 9.56
C ASP A 325 20.50 5.27 9.07
N ALA A 326 20.15 5.21 7.78
CA ALA A 326 19.61 3.99 7.19
C ALA A 326 20.63 2.84 7.14
N ILE A 327 21.92 3.15 6.85
CA ILE A 327 23.01 2.18 6.89
C ILE A 327 23.16 1.63 8.31
N ASP A 328 23.25 2.51 9.32
CA ASP A 328 23.41 2.12 10.72
C ASP A 328 22.24 1.25 11.20
N LYS A 329 21.00 1.64 10.89
CA LYS A 329 19.81 0.89 11.25
C LYS A 329 19.72 -0.46 10.53
N LEU A 330 20.11 -0.51 9.26
CA LEU A 330 20.11 -1.76 8.51
C LEU A 330 21.17 -2.74 9.01
N ARG A 331 22.36 -2.26 9.37
CA ARG A 331 23.40 -3.05 10.04
C ARG A 331 22.96 -3.51 11.43
N TYR A 332 22.33 -2.65 12.21
CA TYR A 332 21.76 -3.02 13.50
C TYR A 332 20.69 -4.10 13.34
N ALA A 333 19.80 -3.95 12.37
CA ALA A 333 18.77 -4.96 12.05
C ALA A 333 19.40 -6.31 11.72
N TYR A 334 20.40 -6.35 10.84
CA TYR A 334 21.14 -7.56 10.46
C TYR A 334 21.72 -8.29 11.67
N ASN A 335 22.27 -7.57 12.62
CA ASN A 335 22.89 -8.15 13.82
C ASN A 335 21.87 -8.60 14.89
N ASN A 336 20.64 -8.09 14.86
CA ASN A 336 19.67 -8.25 15.96
C ASN A 336 18.31 -8.81 15.52
N TYR A 337 18.09 -9.15 14.24
CA TYR A 337 16.77 -9.52 13.71
C TYR A 337 16.16 -10.72 14.44
N GLU A 338 16.93 -11.73 14.85
CA GLU A 338 16.41 -12.93 15.51
C GLU A 338 15.70 -12.57 16.82
N LEU A 339 16.36 -11.76 17.67
CA LEU A 339 15.77 -11.29 18.92
C LEU A 339 14.58 -10.36 18.68
N LYS A 340 14.72 -9.42 17.75
CA LYS A 340 13.65 -8.47 17.42
C LYS A 340 12.43 -9.19 16.86
N ASN A 341 12.61 -10.11 15.92
CA ASN A 341 11.50 -10.87 15.33
C ASN A 341 10.80 -11.75 16.37
N LYS A 342 11.52 -12.32 17.34
CA LYS A 342 10.91 -13.07 18.45
C LYS A 342 9.95 -12.18 19.25
N ILE A 343 10.39 -10.98 19.63
CA ILE A 343 9.56 -10.01 20.36
C ILE A 343 8.32 -9.59 19.51
N LEU A 344 8.53 -9.30 18.23
CA LEU A 344 7.45 -8.91 17.33
C LEU A 344 6.44 -10.05 17.10
N GLN A 345 6.92 -11.29 17.06
CA GLN A 345 6.06 -12.47 16.91
C GLN A 345 5.08 -12.63 18.08
N GLU A 346 5.48 -12.26 19.30
CA GLU A 346 4.61 -12.30 20.49
C GLU A 346 3.44 -11.32 20.35
N ASN A 347 3.63 -10.18 19.66
CA ASN A 347 2.58 -9.17 19.45
C ASN A 347 1.84 -9.31 18.11
N SER A 348 2.26 -10.20 17.22
CA SER A 348 1.71 -10.31 15.86
C SER A 348 0.21 -10.59 15.83
N GLN A 349 -0.31 -11.38 16.77
CA GLN A 349 -1.74 -11.70 16.87
C GLN A 349 -2.60 -10.47 17.20
N ASN A 350 -2.09 -9.53 17.99
CA ASN A 350 -2.78 -8.27 18.28
C ASN A 350 -2.88 -7.41 17.01
N ILE A 351 -1.79 -7.33 16.25
CA ILE A 351 -1.76 -6.64 14.96
C ILE A 351 -2.77 -7.26 13.97
N ILE A 352 -2.75 -8.59 13.84
CA ILE A 352 -3.70 -9.30 12.96
C ILE A 352 -5.14 -9.01 13.36
N LYS A 353 -5.47 -9.07 14.65
CA LYS A 353 -6.81 -8.80 15.16
C LYS A 353 -7.23 -7.37 14.92
N GLU A 354 -6.36 -6.41 15.22
CA GLU A 354 -6.62 -4.97 15.07
C GLU A 354 -6.87 -4.59 13.62
N TYR A 355 -6.05 -5.11 12.70
CA TYR A 355 -6.10 -4.80 11.27
C TYR A 355 -6.81 -5.89 10.44
N SER A 356 -7.52 -6.83 11.06
CA SER A 356 -8.33 -7.79 10.31
C SER A 356 -9.38 -7.09 9.45
N TRP A 357 -9.67 -7.65 8.28
CA TRP A 357 -10.74 -7.11 7.41
C TRP A 357 -12.08 -7.05 8.13
N ASP A 358 -12.37 -8.00 9.03
CA ASP A 358 -13.60 -7.98 9.79
C ASP A 358 -13.67 -6.78 10.75
N ASN A 359 -12.57 -6.47 11.46
CA ASN A 359 -12.52 -5.30 12.32
C ASN A 359 -12.63 -3.98 11.50
N ILE A 360 -11.93 -3.91 10.38
CA ILE A 360 -11.98 -2.72 9.51
C ILE A 360 -13.38 -2.53 8.92
N THR A 361 -14.02 -3.57 8.42
CA THR A 361 -15.36 -3.46 7.84
C THR A 361 -16.42 -3.16 8.89
N ASN A 362 -16.29 -3.67 10.12
CA ASN A 362 -17.16 -3.28 11.22
C ASN A 362 -17.07 -1.78 11.52
N LYS A 363 -15.87 -1.18 11.48
CA LYS A 363 -15.71 0.27 11.61
C LYS A 363 -16.40 1.03 10.46
N ILE A 364 -16.34 0.51 9.21
CA ILE A 364 -17.05 1.12 8.06
C ILE A 364 -18.57 1.04 8.29
N ILE A 365 -19.08 -0.13 8.66
CA ILE A 365 -20.52 -0.35 8.87
C ILE A 365 -21.06 0.50 10.01
N SER A 366 -20.28 0.72 11.08
CA SER A 366 -20.69 1.59 12.19
C SER A 366 -20.89 3.06 11.79
N LEU A 367 -20.42 3.47 10.62
CA LEU A 367 -20.70 4.80 10.06
C LEU A 367 -22.03 4.87 9.29
N CYS A 368 -22.67 3.73 9.02
CA CYS A 368 -23.95 3.69 8.32
C CYS A 368 -25.09 4.05 9.28
N ASN A 369 -25.88 5.06 8.92
CA ASN A 369 -27.05 5.56 9.66
C ASN A 369 -28.34 5.02 9.06
#